data_828c5d7ff649164639dbfbaae481a673
#
_entry.id   828c5d7ff649164639dbfbaae481a673
#
_cell.length_a   1.000
_cell.length_b   1.000
_cell.length_c   1.000
_cell.angle_alpha   90.00
_cell.angle_beta   90.00
_cell.angle_gamma   90.00
#
_symmetry.space_group_name_H-M   'P 1'
#
loop_
_entity.id
_entity.type
_entity.pdbx_description
1 polymer ?
#
loop_
_entity_poly.entity_id
_entity_poly.type
_entity_poly.pdbx_seq_one_letter_code
_entity_poly.pdbx_strand_id
1 'polypeptide(L)'
;VMREHFRWTQGEELLSSFESSPGKFRHFCSRCGSHLIAERGHQPHVIVRVATLDDDPGVRPTSHIWTAHEVPWLAYDGVARWDEWEV
;
A
#
# COMPACT_ATOMS: atom_id res chain seq x y z
N VAL A 1 9.09 -5.29 4.14
CA VAL A 1 10.21 -5.86 3.37
C VAL A 1 11.45 -5.04 3.64
N MET A 2 12.56 -5.72 3.90
CA MET A 2 13.84 -5.04 4.07
C MET A 2 14.26 -4.39 2.75
N ARG A 3 14.77 -3.15 2.85
CA ARG A 3 15.17 -2.39 1.66
C ARG A 3 16.14 -3.16 0.76
N GLU A 4 17.06 -3.91 1.34
CA GLU A 4 18.06 -4.70 0.61
C GLU A 4 17.45 -5.85 -0.18
N HIS A 5 16.23 -6.29 0.15
CA HIS A 5 15.50 -7.35 -0.54
C HIS A 5 14.48 -6.85 -1.54
N PHE A 6 14.41 -5.53 -1.72
CA PHE A 6 13.45 -4.91 -2.64
C PHE A 6 14.18 -4.31 -3.83
N ARG A 7 13.63 -4.53 -5.03
CA ARG A 7 14.13 -3.90 -6.25
C ARG A 7 12.99 -3.77 -7.25
N TRP A 8 13.11 -2.76 -8.11
CA TRP A 8 12.24 -2.62 -9.25
C TRP A 8 12.76 -3.51 -10.38
N THR A 9 11.88 -4.32 -10.99
CA THR A 9 12.28 -5.21 -12.08
C THR A 9 11.93 -4.66 -13.44
N GLN A 10 10.88 -3.84 -13.53
CA GLN A 10 10.50 -3.13 -14.75
C GLN A 10 9.56 -1.98 -14.41
N GLY A 11 9.41 -1.04 -15.33
CA GLY A 11 8.48 0.07 -15.18
C GLY A 11 8.92 1.18 -14.24
N GLU A 12 10.17 1.17 -13.78
CA GLU A 12 10.68 2.18 -12.86
C GLU A 12 10.56 3.60 -13.42
N GLU A 13 10.64 3.75 -14.73
CA GLU A 13 10.50 5.04 -15.41
C GLU A 13 9.09 5.63 -15.29
N LEU A 14 8.12 4.83 -14.91
CA LEU A 14 6.74 5.27 -14.69
C LEU A 14 6.48 5.70 -13.25
N LEU A 15 7.44 5.55 -12.36
CA LEU A 15 7.26 5.92 -10.97
C LEU A 15 7.20 7.42 -10.78
N SER A 16 6.30 7.82 -9.90
CA SER A 16 6.25 9.17 -9.35
C SER A 16 6.23 9.06 -7.84
N SER A 17 6.52 10.14 -7.14
CA SER A 17 6.55 10.10 -5.69
C SER A 17 5.97 11.38 -5.09
N PHE A 18 5.46 11.23 -3.86
CA PHE A 18 4.91 12.33 -3.08
C PHE A 18 5.42 12.22 -1.65
N GLU A 19 5.98 13.30 -1.14
CA GLU A 19 6.40 13.38 0.27
C GLU A 19 5.18 13.68 1.12
N SER A 20 4.61 12.65 1.73
CA SER A 20 3.36 12.75 2.49
C SER A 20 3.56 13.33 3.90
N SER A 21 4.76 13.20 4.43
CA SER A 21 5.19 13.83 5.67
C SER A 21 6.72 13.93 5.62
N PRO A 22 7.35 14.76 6.45
CA PRO A 22 8.81 14.95 6.37
C PRO A 22 9.56 13.61 6.36
N GLY A 23 10.29 13.37 5.27
CA GLY A 23 11.11 12.17 5.09
C GLY A 23 10.36 10.91 4.68
N LYS A 24 9.04 10.96 4.55
CA LYS A 24 8.25 9.81 4.10
C LYS A 24 7.78 10.02 2.67
N PHE A 25 8.17 9.12 1.80
CA PHE A 25 7.84 9.18 0.37
C PHE A 25 6.91 8.04 -0.01
N ARG A 26 5.88 8.37 -0.74
CA ARG A 26 4.92 7.41 -1.29
C ARG A 26 5.14 7.35 -2.79
N HIS A 27 5.46 6.15 -3.29
CA HIS A 27 5.74 5.93 -4.70
C HIS A 27 4.51 5.31 -5.36
N PHE A 28 4.14 5.85 -6.50
CA PHE A 28 2.95 5.40 -7.22
C PHE A 28 3.24 5.39 -8.73
N CYS A 29 2.41 4.65 -9.45
CA CYS A 29 2.48 4.64 -10.91
C CYS A 29 1.92 5.94 -11.45
N SER A 30 2.73 6.70 -12.21
CA SER A 30 2.30 7.96 -12.80
C SER A 30 1.24 7.77 -13.90
N ARG A 31 1.13 6.55 -14.43
CA ARG A 31 0.22 6.23 -15.50
C ARG A 31 -1.19 5.87 -15.02
N CYS A 32 -1.29 5.11 -13.95
CA CYS A 32 -2.59 4.66 -13.44
C CYS A 32 -2.89 5.13 -12.02
N GLY A 33 -1.92 5.72 -11.32
CA GLY A 33 -2.10 6.23 -9.97
C GLY A 33 -2.01 5.19 -8.86
N SER A 34 -1.76 3.93 -9.18
CA SER A 34 -1.66 2.88 -8.16
C SER A 34 -0.52 3.15 -7.19
N HIS A 35 -0.84 3.13 -5.89
CA HIS A 35 0.14 3.29 -4.83
C HIS A 35 0.89 1.98 -4.64
N LEU A 36 2.21 2.01 -4.75
CA LEU A 36 3.03 0.80 -4.78
C LEU A 36 3.81 0.57 -3.50
N ILE A 37 4.62 1.54 -3.08
CA ILE A 37 5.39 1.45 -1.84
C ILE A 37 5.41 2.77 -1.10
N ALA A 38 5.74 2.69 0.19
CA ALA A 38 6.07 3.86 0.99
C ALA A 38 7.41 3.60 1.68
N GLU A 39 8.21 4.65 1.84
CA GLU A 39 9.50 4.52 2.48
C GLU A 39 9.91 5.78 3.23
N ARG A 40 10.79 5.59 4.22
CA ARG A 40 11.48 6.66 4.92
C ARG A 40 12.98 6.46 4.72
N GLY A 41 13.70 7.51 4.37
CA GLY A 41 15.10 7.42 4.03
C GLY A 41 15.99 6.85 5.13
N HIS A 42 15.59 7.02 6.41
CA HIS A 42 16.37 6.56 7.56
C HIS A 42 16.00 5.15 8.03
N GLN A 43 14.99 4.52 7.41
CA GLN A 43 14.55 3.18 7.82
C GLN A 43 15.11 2.11 6.89
N PRO A 44 15.47 0.93 7.44
CA PRO A 44 16.03 -0.15 6.64
C PRO A 44 15.00 -0.97 5.87
N HIS A 45 13.73 -0.62 5.97
CA HIS A 45 12.65 -1.35 5.32
C HIS A 45 11.81 -0.43 4.42
N VAL A 46 11.07 -1.04 3.52
CA VAL A 46 10.04 -0.37 2.72
C VAL A 46 8.70 -1.05 2.96
N ILE A 47 7.62 -0.28 2.80
CA ILE A 47 6.26 -0.77 2.98
C ILE A 47 5.69 -1.04 1.59
N VAL A 48 5.37 -2.31 1.31
CA VAL A 48 4.83 -2.73 0.02
C VAL A 48 3.33 -2.91 0.12
N ARG A 49 2.59 -2.41 -0.86
CA ARG A 49 1.14 -2.59 -0.92
C ARG A 49 0.84 -4.00 -1.41
N VAL A 50 0.23 -4.81 -0.55
CA VAL A 50 -0.03 -6.22 -0.81
C VAL A 50 -0.88 -6.43 -2.07
N ALA A 51 -1.85 -5.56 -2.30
CA ALA A 51 -2.74 -5.67 -3.45
C ALA A 51 -2.03 -5.53 -4.81
N THR A 52 -0.79 -5.05 -4.82
CA THR A 52 -0.01 -4.88 -6.04
C THR A 52 0.89 -6.06 -6.36
N LEU A 53 0.89 -7.09 -5.52
CA LEU A 53 1.72 -8.27 -5.72
C LEU A 53 1.05 -9.23 -6.71
N ASP A 54 1.86 -9.86 -7.55
CA ASP A 54 1.38 -10.85 -8.52
C ASP A 54 1.09 -12.20 -7.86
N ASP A 55 1.86 -12.52 -6.83
CA ASP A 55 1.77 -13.80 -6.13
C ASP A 55 1.41 -13.59 -4.66
N ASP A 56 0.78 -14.60 -4.05
CA ASP A 56 0.47 -14.61 -2.63
C ASP A 56 1.78 -14.57 -1.83
N PRO A 57 1.99 -13.55 -0.97
CA PRO A 57 3.22 -13.44 -0.20
C PRO A 57 3.33 -14.44 0.96
N GLY A 58 2.28 -15.24 1.20
CA GLY A 58 2.30 -16.22 2.29
C GLY A 58 2.02 -15.65 3.68
N VAL A 59 1.72 -14.36 3.77
CA VAL A 59 1.39 -13.69 5.04
C VAL A 59 0.01 -13.06 4.96
N ARG A 60 -0.59 -12.83 6.11
CA ARG A 60 -1.92 -12.20 6.22
C ARG A 60 -1.86 -11.01 7.16
N PRO A 61 -2.79 -10.06 7.04
CA PRO A 61 -2.86 -8.94 7.98
C PRO A 61 -2.96 -9.43 9.41
N THR A 62 -2.16 -8.83 10.28
CA THR A 62 -2.12 -9.20 11.69
C THR A 62 -2.58 -8.09 12.63
N SER A 63 -2.69 -6.86 12.12
CA SER A 63 -3.07 -5.72 12.95
C SER A 63 -3.65 -4.59 12.13
N HIS A 64 -4.43 -3.77 12.82
CA HIS A 64 -4.87 -2.47 12.33
C HIS A 64 -4.17 -1.40 13.15
N ILE A 65 -3.74 -0.34 12.51
CA ILE A 65 -3.12 0.79 13.18
C ILE A 65 -3.94 2.05 12.92
N TRP A 66 -3.70 3.09 13.70
CA TRP A 66 -4.41 4.37 13.59
C TRP A 66 -5.92 4.26 13.84
N THR A 67 -6.35 3.25 14.60
CA THR A 67 -7.76 3.03 14.90
C THR A 67 -8.40 4.17 15.68
N ALA A 68 -7.61 4.94 16.41
CA ALA A 68 -8.09 6.13 17.11
C ALA A 68 -8.55 7.23 16.14
N HIS A 69 -8.14 7.14 14.88
CA HIS A 69 -8.49 8.11 13.83
C HIS A 69 -9.51 7.56 12.84
N GLU A 70 -10.09 6.40 13.12
CA GLU A 70 -11.15 5.84 12.28
C GLU A 70 -12.34 6.78 12.23
N VAL A 71 -12.94 6.88 11.04
CA VAL A 71 -14.18 7.64 10.92
C VAL A 71 -15.32 6.84 11.56
N PRO A 72 -16.03 7.40 12.54
CA PRO A 72 -17.03 6.64 13.30
C PRO A 72 -18.29 6.31 12.50
N TRP A 73 -18.50 6.99 11.38
CA TRP A 73 -19.68 6.80 10.53
C TRP A 73 -19.50 5.70 9.49
N LEU A 74 -18.28 5.14 9.36
CA LEU A 74 -17.98 4.10 8.39
C LEU A 74 -18.06 2.73 9.07
N ALA A 75 -19.21 2.09 8.93
CA ALA A 75 -19.46 0.76 9.46
C ALA A 75 -19.89 -0.16 8.31
N TYR A 76 -19.31 -1.35 8.30
CA TYR A 76 -19.54 -2.31 7.23
C TYR A 76 -20.45 -3.47 7.64
N ASP A 77 -20.75 -3.60 8.93
CA ASP A 77 -21.59 -4.67 9.43
C ASP A 77 -22.99 -4.58 8.82
N GLY A 78 -23.47 -5.69 8.28
CA GLY A 78 -24.78 -5.74 7.66
C GLY A 78 -24.83 -5.20 6.22
N VAL A 79 -23.73 -4.73 5.69
CA VAL A 79 -23.65 -4.31 4.30
C VAL A 79 -23.40 -5.54 3.43
N ALA A 80 -24.10 -5.64 2.31
CA ALA A 80 -23.93 -6.76 1.38
C ALA A 80 -22.50 -6.81 0.84
N ARG A 81 -22.02 -8.02 0.66
CA ARG A 81 -20.68 -8.28 0.11
C ARG A 81 -20.83 -9.02 -1.20
N TRP A 82 -20.08 -8.57 -2.19
CA TRP A 82 -20.10 -9.13 -3.53
C TRP A 82 -18.72 -9.66 -3.88
N ASP A 83 -18.65 -10.79 -4.60
CA ASP A 83 -17.36 -11.36 -4.98
C ASP A 83 -16.60 -10.43 -5.90
N GLU A 84 -17.30 -9.75 -6.80
CA GLU A 84 -16.73 -8.77 -7.70
C GLU A 84 -17.64 -7.54 -7.79
N TRP A 85 -18.49 -7.48 -8.79
CA TRP A 85 -19.39 -6.35 -9.00
C TRP A 85 -20.76 -6.60 -8.40
N GLU A 86 -21.38 -5.53 -7.98
CA GLU A 86 -22.80 -5.55 -7.62
C GLU A 86 -23.62 -5.67 -8.90
N VAL A 87 -24.40 -6.73 -9.03
CA VAL A 87 -25.25 -6.97 -10.20
C VAL A 87 -26.69 -7.23 -9.78
#